data_466ce87b8f187bdf7db33d0ff74d0c19
#
_entry.id   466ce87b8f187bdf7db33d0ff74d0c19
#
_cell.length_a   1.000
_cell.length_b   1.000
_cell.length_c   1.000
_cell.angle_alpha   90.00
_cell.angle_beta   90.00
_cell.angle_gamma   90.00
#
_symmetry.space_group_name_H-M   'P 1'
#
loop_
_entity.id
_entity.type
_entity.pdbx_description
1 polymer ?
#
loop_
_entity_poly.entity_id
_entity_poly.type
_entity_poly.pdbx_seq_one_letter_code
_entity_poly.pdbx_strand_id
1 'polypeptide(L)'
;MRFKRIFLCAVMAGCLSVPVSAEPLPTVELISVMDAVKPAIPKETGYAVVNLNIRKSPDKNSEIAGKYKKGEKVNILSDDGTWARTDMGYVWGGYLAKEYKCDLSIRSDSEEASRYVGYVYDMYNNMEAKYLKYLEPYDICVCDNPRQSYDGTLSENTITDGLTHLSKGNGVCERLLFLRANKEGLSQAVYHELVHIIEFNDFNSDSFMSDSQTVVDSMEAEMPALKEKYHISDQNTSTRMEYFAEAFRLSFSDPDGLRETAPHIASYMENMKAQI
;
A
#
# COMPACT_ATOMS: atom_id res chain seq x y z
N MET A 1 -3.04 -33.68 36.09
CA MET A 1 -2.70 -35.09 36.25
C MET A 1 -3.82 -35.96 35.73
N ARG A 2 -3.63 -36.62 34.61
CA ARG A 2 -4.34 -37.90 34.22
C ARG A 2 -3.61 -38.44 32.99
N PHE A 3 -2.75 -39.42 33.23
CA PHE A 3 -2.13 -40.30 32.22
C PHE A 3 -3.17 -41.20 31.61
N LYS A 4 -3.26 -41.33 30.29
CA LYS A 4 -3.96 -42.42 29.60
C LYS A 4 -2.93 -43.42 29.11
N ARG A 5 -3.08 -44.63 29.63
CA ARG A 5 -2.27 -45.81 29.35
C ARG A 5 -2.63 -46.37 27.97
N ILE A 6 -1.61 -46.73 27.23
CA ILE A 6 -1.70 -47.49 25.99
C ILE A 6 -1.77 -48.96 26.39
N PHE A 7 -2.81 -49.67 25.92
CA PHE A 7 -2.95 -51.13 26.04
C PHE A 7 -2.28 -51.78 24.82
N LEU A 8 -1.29 -52.64 25.10
CA LEU A 8 -0.68 -53.54 24.12
C LEU A 8 -1.41 -54.90 24.22
N CYS A 9 -2.12 -55.32 23.17
CA CYS A 9 -2.69 -56.66 23.09
C CYS A 9 -1.73 -57.55 22.31
N ALA A 10 -1.13 -58.51 23.01
CA ALA A 10 -0.42 -59.64 22.42
C ALA A 10 -1.40 -60.77 22.15
N VAL A 11 -1.52 -61.23 20.92
CA VAL A 11 -2.24 -62.42 20.55
C VAL A 11 -1.22 -63.50 20.17
N MET A 12 -1.13 -64.55 20.98
CA MET A 12 -0.38 -65.75 20.66
C MET A 12 -1.28 -66.67 19.81
N ALA A 13 -0.85 -67.05 18.63
CA ALA A 13 -1.49 -68.09 17.84
C ALA A 13 -0.45 -69.12 17.40
N GLY A 14 -0.81 -70.33 17.59
CA GLY A 14 0.03 -71.52 17.56
C GLY A 14 0.55 -71.92 16.18
N CYS A 15 1.60 -72.69 16.23
CA CYS A 15 2.30 -73.34 15.11
C CYS A 15 1.49 -74.38 14.40
N LEU A 16 1.38 -74.21 13.07
CA LEU A 16 1.22 -75.36 12.16
C LEU A 16 2.30 -75.19 11.09
N SER A 17 3.19 -76.18 11.09
CA SER A 17 4.30 -76.27 10.15
C SER A 17 3.82 -76.85 8.82
N VAL A 18 3.89 -76.05 7.76
CA VAL A 18 3.78 -76.49 6.36
C VAL A 18 5.08 -76.11 5.68
N PRO A 19 5.74 -77.01 4.94
CA PRO A 19 6.96 -76.61 4.19
C PRO A 19 6.57 -75.83 2.98
N VAL A 20 6.89 -74.55 2.98
CA VAL A 20 6.78 -73.65 1.82
C VAL A 20 8.16 -73.53 1.21
N SER A 21 8.23 -73.88 -0.07
CA SER A 21 9.31 -73.58 -0.98
C SER A 21 9.64 -72.09 -0.95
N ALA A 22 10.85 -71.75 -0.61
CA ALA A 22 11.29 -70.38 -0.55
C ALA A 22 11.56 -69.85 -1.98
N GLU A 23 10.63 -69.09 -2.54
CA GLU A 23 10.93 -68.12 -3.55
C GLU A 23 11.46 -66.82 -2.86
N PRO A 24 12.54 -66.22 -3.35
CA PRO A 24 13.03 -64.99 -2.76
C PRO A 24 11.97 -63.88 -2.93
N LEU A 25 11.54 -63.34 -1.81
CA LEU A 25 10.68 -62.15 -1.78
C LEU A 25 11.42 -61.02 -2.50
N PRO A 26 10.72 -60.23 -3.36
CA PRO A 26 11.30 -59.06 -3.95
C PRO A 26 11.74 -58.11 -2.81
N THR A 27 13.02 -57.69 -2.90
CA THR A 27 13.56 -56.68 -2.01
C THR A 27 12.74 -55.41 -2.20
N VAL A 28 11.82 -55.14 -1.28
CA VAL A 28 11.18 -53.83 -1.22
C VAL A 28 12.31 -52.87 -0.78
N GLU A 29 12.88 -52.15 -1.75
CA GLU A 29 13.66 -50.97 -1.43
C GLU A 29 12.74 -50.08 -0.59
N LEU A 30 13.05 -49.94 0.67
CA LEU A 30 12.55 -48.86 1.50
C LEU A 30 13.06 -47.55 0.84
N ILE A 31 12.28 -47.08 -0.14
CA ILE A 31 12.42 -45.71 -0.60
C ILE A 31 12.19 -44.88 0.66
N SER A 32 13.30 -44.34 1.15
CA SER A 32 13.34 -43.37 2.21
C SER A 32 12.41 -42.20 1.81
N VAL A 33 11.16 -42.22 2.28
CA VAL A 33 10.21 -41.12 2.14
C VAL A 33 10.59 -40.00 3.12
N MET A 34 11.87 -39.74 3.26
CA MET A 34 12.42 -38.56 3.91
C MET A 34 13.26 -37.76 2.91
N ASP A 35 12.72 -37.52 1.72
CA ASP A 35 13.02 -36.25 1.08
C ASP A 35 12.32 -35.20 1.94
N ALA A 36 13.01 -34.77 2.99
CA ALA A 36 12.67 -33.55 3.68
C ALA A 36 12.51 -32.50 2.61
N VAL A 37 11.28 -32.07 2.36
CA VAL A 37 10.97 -30.99 1.45
C VAL A 37 11.87 -29.86 1.86
N LYS A 38 12.94 -29.62 1.08
CA LYS A 38 13.85 -28.50 1.34
C LYS A 38 12.96 -27.27 1.44
N PRO A 39 13.03 -26.51 2.55
CA PRO A 39 12.24 -25.31 2.68
C PRO A 39 12.51 -24.45 1.44
N ALA A 40 11.46 -24.06 0.74
CA ALA A 40 11.58 -23.22 -0.45
C ALA A 40 12.29 -21.93 -0.03
N ILE A 41 13.39 -21.61 -0.73
CA ILE A 41 14.15 -20.39 -0.45
C ILE A 41 13.27 -19.21 -0.90
N PRO A 42 12.96 -18.24 -0.02
CA PRO A 42 12.24 -17.05 -0.41
C PRO A 42 12.99 -16.32 -1.52
N LYS A 43 12.27 -15.95 -2.59
CA LYS A 43 12.82 -15.12 -3.67
C LYS A 43 12.86 -13.65 -3.28
N GLU A 44 11.90 -13.25 -2.46
CA GLU A 44 11.69 -11.87 -2.04
C GLU A 44 11.07 -11.82 -0.64
N THR A 45 11.18 -10.68 0.02
CA THR A 45 10.49 -10.41 1.27
C THR A 45 9.65 -9.15 1.13
N GLY A 46 8.44 -9.18 1.69
CA GLY A 46 7.55 -8.04 1.78
C GLY A 46 7.01 -7.87 3.19
N TYR A 47 6.12 -6.91 3.36
CA TYR A 47 5.44 -6.63 4.62
C TYR A 47 3.94 -6.50 4.37
N ALA A 48 3.12 -7.12 5.21
CA ALA A 48 1.68 -6.96 5.15
C ALA A 48 1.29 -5.54 5.62
N VAL A 49 0.67 -4.74 4.76
CA VAL A 49 0.26 -3.35 5.11
C VAL A 49 -1.11 -3.28 5.76
N VAL A 50 -1.82 -4.41 5.82
CA VAL A 50 -3.09 -4.62 6.53
C VAL A 50 -3.05 -5.98 7.24
N ASN A 51 -4.06 -6.28 8.06
CA ASN A 51 -4.26 -7.66 8.53
C ASN A 51 -4.67 -8.55 7.36
N LEU A 52 -3.77 -9.41 6.90
CA LEU A 52 -3.85 -10.10 5.62
C LEU A 52 -4.15 -11.59 5.79
N ASN A 53 -5.27 -12.08 5.23
CA ASN A 53 -5.61 -13.49 5.29
C ASN A 53 -4.67 -14.32 4.41
N ILE A 54 -4.21 -15.46 4.95
CA ILE A 54 -3.45 -16.49 4.25
C ILE A 54 -4.47 -17.55 3.79
N ARG A 55 -4.44 -17.91 2.51
CA ARG A 55 -5.39 -18.85 1.91
C ARG A 55 -4.69 -20.11 1.42
N LYS A 56 -5.42 -21.22 1.37
CA LYS A 56 -4.87 -22.50 0.89
C LYS A 56 -4.60 -22.53 -0.61
N SER A 57 -5.34 -21.72 -1.40
CA SER A 57 -5.13 -21.57 -2.84
C SER A 57 -5.29 -20.10 -3.26
N PRO A 58 -4.81 -19.68 -4.45
CA PRO A 58 -4.90 -18.30 -4.95
C PRO A 58 -6.33 -17.98 -5.42
N ASP A 59 -7.28 -18.01 -4.50
CA ASP A 59 -8.69 -17.73 -4.71
C ASP A 59 -9.27 -17.07 -3.46
N LYS A 60 -10.01 -15.98 -3.65
CA LYS A 60 -10.65 -15.22 -2.56
C LYS A 60 -11.69 -16.01 -1.77
N ASN A 61 -12.24 -17.08 -2.37
CA ASN A 61 -13.19 -17.98 -1.74
C ASN A 61 -12.52 -19.21 -1.10
N SER A 62 -11.19 -19.36 -1.28
CA SER A 62 -10.45 -20.47 -0.67
C SER A 62 -10.44 -20.36 0.85
N GLU A 63 -10.34 -21.50 1.51
CA GLU A 63 -10.24 -21.62 2.97
C GLU A 63 -9.07 -20.77 3.50
N ILE A 64 -9.32 -20.06 4.60
CA ILE A 64 -8.30 -19.27 5.30
C ILE A 64 -7.45 -20.23 6.15
N ALA A 65 -6.17 -20.31 5.83
CA ALA A 65 -5.17 -21.12 6.54
C ALA A 65 -4.54 -20.39 7.74
N GLY A 66 -4.60 -19.05 7.74
CA GLY A 66 -4.01 -18.21 8.77
C GLY A 66 -4.14 -16.73 8.46
N LYS A 67 -3.35 -15.91 9.14
CA LYS A 67 -3.35 -14.45 8.95
C LYS A 67 -1.98 -13.88 9.29
N TYR A 68 -1.48 -12.98 8.44
CA TYR A 68 -0.42 -12.05 8.81
C TYR A 68 -1.03 -10.83 9.49
N LYS A 69 -0.37 -10.31 10.51
CA LYS A 69 -0.71 -9.02 11.12
C LYS A 69 -0.14 -7.89 10.27
N LYS A 70 -0.76 -6.73 10.35
CA LYS A 70 -0.19 -5.51 9.79
C LYS A 70 1.24 -5.28 10.32
N GLY A 71 2.17 -4.93 9.43
CA GLY A 71 3.59 -4.79 9.72
C GLY A 71 4.39 -6.10 9.77
N GLU A 72 3.73 -7.26 9.66
CA GLU A 72 4.42 -8.54 9.72
C GLU A 72 5.18 -8.83 8.41
N LYS A 73 6.39 -9.36 8.56
CA LYS A 73 7.24 -9.73 7.43
C LYS A 73 6.73 -10.99 6.76
N VAL A 74 6.66 -10.97 5.44
CA VAL A 74 6.16 -12.06 4.59
C VAL A 74 7.28 -12.57 3.69
N ASN A 75 7.53 -13.88 3.73
CA ASN A 75 8.47 -14.56 2.83
C ASN A 75 7.76 -14.95 1.54
N ILE A 76 8.12 -14.30 0.43
CA ILE A 76 7.49 -14.48 -0.88
C ILE A 76 8.27 -15.51 -1.69
N LEU A 77 7.64 -16.62 -2.03
CA LEU A 77 8.22 -17.70 -2.84
C LEU A 77 8.00 -17.46 -4.34
N SER A 78 6.85 -16.89 -4.69
CA SER A 78 6.51 -16.42 -6.05
C SER A 78 5.37 -15.41 -5.96
N ASP A 79 5.29 -14.55 -6.96
CA ASP A 79 4.20 -13.58 -7.14
C ASP A 79 3.80 -13.59 -8.63
N ASP A 80 2.50 -13.69 -8.91
CA ASP A 80 1.93 -13.63 -10.27
C ASP A 80 1.33 -12.25 -10.61
N GLY A 81 1.53 -11.26 -9.73
CA GLY A 81 0.98 -9.91 -9.84
C GLY A 81 -0.42 -9.75 -9.23
N THR A 82 -1.01 -10.84 -8.76
CA THR A 82 -2.31 -10.86 -8.09
C THR A 82 -2.20 -11.59 -6.74
N TRP A 83 -1.64 -12.78 -6.74
CA TRP A 83 -1.44 -13.62 -5.58
C TRP A 83 0.04 -13.88 -5.33
N ALA A 84 0.49 -13.59 -4.13
CA ALA A 84 1.80 -13.98 -3.66
C ALA A 84 1.71 -15.32 -2.92
N ARG A 85 2.53 -16.29 -3.35
CA ARG A 85 2.73 -17.55 -2.65
C ARG A 85 3.75 -17.36 -1.55
N THR A 86 3.41 -17.76 -0.35
CA THR A 86 4.29 -17.74 0.82
C THR A 86 4.57 -19.16 1.33
N ASP A 87 5.41 -19.31 2.32
CA ASP A 87 5.63 -20.58 3.04
C ASP A 87 4.39 -21.06 3.80
N MET A 88 3.45 -20.18 4.10
CA MET A 88 2.21 -20.50 4.83
C MET A 88 0.98 -20.64 3.94
N GLY A 89 1.07 -20.30 2.64
CA GLY A 89 -0.06 -20.35 1.70
C GLY A 89 -0.04 -19.17 0.74
N TYR A 90 -1.21 -18.70 0.34
CA TYR A 90 -1.37 -17.62 -0.63
C TYR A 90 -1.96 -16.37 0.02
N VAL A 91 -1.43 -15.21 -0.35
CA VAL A 91 -1.93 -13.91 0.08
C VAL A 91 -2.19 -13.01 -1.12
N TRP A 92 -3.06 -12.03 -0.97
CA TRP A 92 -3.27 -11.01 -1.99
C TRP A 92 -2.06 -10.10 -2.11
N GLY A 93 -1.40 -10.11 -3.27
CA GLY A 93 -0.14 -9.39 -3.50
C GLY A 93 -0.26 -7.87 -3.37
N GLY A 94 -1.41 -7.29 -3.72
CA GLY A 94 -1.68 -5.86 -3.62
C GLY A 94 -1.61 -5.27 -2.21
N TYR A 95 -1.60 -6.10 -1.17
CA TYR A 95 -1.43 -5.68 0.23
C TYR A 95 -0.01 -5.91 0.77
N LEU A 96 0.94 -6.15 -0.09
CA LEU A 96 2.35 -6.30 0.27
C LEU A 96 3.14 -5.06 -0.13
N ALA A 97 3.90 -4.49 0.80
CA ALA A 97 4.87 -3.43 0.55
C ALA A 97 6.30 -3.98 0.69
N LYS A 98 7.28 -3.30 0.10
CA LYS A 98 8.70 -3.69 0.19
C LYS A 98 9.29 -3.40 1.56
N GLU A 99 8.81 -2.36 2.21
CA GLU A 99 9.26 -1.90 3.52
C GLU A 99 8.06 -1.54 4.40
N TYR A 100 8.26 -1.51 5.72
CA TYR A 100 7.28 -1.05 6.68
C TYR A 100 7.95 -0.05 7.63
N LYS A 101 7.82 1.25 7.34
CA LYS A 101 8.46 2.34 8.09
C LYS A 101 7.48 3.16 8.93
N CYS A 102 6.21 3.15 8.59
CA CYS A 102 5.17 3.94 9.25
C CYS A 102 3.88 3.13 9.38
N ASP A 103 3.01 3.50 10.32
CA ASP A 103 1.74 2.83 10.58
C ASP A 103 0.57 3.61 9.97
N LEU A 104 0.47 3.62 8.64
CA LEU A 104 -0.61 4.30 7.92
C LEU A 104 -1.92 3.52 7.98
N SER A 105 -3.04 4.20 8.23
CA SER A 105 -4.37 3.63 8.02
C SER A 105 -4.68 3.65 6.53
N ILE A 106 -4.60 2.48 5.87
CA ILE A 106 -4.81 2.37 4.43
C ILE A 106 -5.79 1.24 4.11
N ARG A 107 -6.73 1.51 3.21
CA ARG A 107 -7.74 0.56 2.73
C ARG A 107 -8.01 0.74 1.24
N SER A 108 -8.80 -0.14 0.68
CA SER A 108 -9.36 0.02 -0.67
C SER A 108 -10.88 -0.16 -0.64
N ASP A 109 -11.57 0.39 -1.62
CA ASP A 109 -13.03 0.26 -1.78
C ASP A 109 -13.43 -0.78 -2.84
N SER A 110 -12.47 -1.26 -3.65
CA SER A 110 -12.71 -2.30 -4.66
C SER A 110 -11.58 -3.33 -4.69
N GLU A 111 -11.84 -4.48 -5.33
CA GLU A 111 -10.83 -5.51 -5.57
C GLU A 111 -9.74 -5.00 -6.50
N GLU A 112 -10.10 -4.24 -7.54
CA GLU A 112 -9.12 -3.68 -8.47
C GLU A 112 -8.23 -2.64 -7.77
N ALA A 113 -8.82 -1.71 -7.03
CA ALA A 113 -8.08 -0.71 -6.26
C ALA A 113 -7.14 -1.35 -5.22
N SER A 114 -7.52 -2.49 -4.65
CA SER A 114 -6.70 -3.19 -3.66
C SER A 114 -5.34 -3.66 -4.19
N ARG A 115 -5.18 -3.78 -5.50
CA ARG A 115 -3.90 -4.12 -6.16
C ARG A 115 -2.83 -3.04 -5.97
N TYR A 116 -3.25 -1.82 -5.64
CA TYR A 116 -2.38 -0.65 -5.53
C TYR A 116 -2.07 -0.24 -4.09
N VAL A 117 -2.67 -0.88 -3.09
CA VAL A 117 -2.48 -0.48 -1.67
C VAL A 117 -1.01 -0.58 -1.24
N GLY A 118 -0.34 -1.70 -1.53
CA GLY A 118 1.08 -1.86 -1.24
C GLY A 118 1.97 -0.88 -2.01
N TYR A 119 1.62 -0.58 -3.26
CA TYR A 119 2.33 0.41 -4.07
C TYR A 119 2.22 1.83 -3.48
N VAL A 120 1.04 2.25 -3.05
CA VAL A 120 0.84 3.55 -2.35
C VAL A 120 1.64 3.56 -1.05
N TYR A 121 1.61 2.47 -0.31
CA TYR A 121 2.38 2.35 0.92
C TYR A 121 3.89 2.51 0.68
N ASP A 122 4.42 1.87 -0.38
CA ASP A 122 5.84 2.01 -0.77
C ASP A 122 6.19 3.45 -1.18
N MET A 123 5.28 4.16 -1.87
CA MET A 123 5.51 5.57 -2.22
C MET A 123 5.69 6.42 -0.97
N TYR A 124 4.81 6.27 0.03
CA TYR A 124 4.93 7.00 1.29
C TYR A 124 6.13 6.56 2.12
N ASN A 125 6.46 5.27 2.16
CA ASN A 125 7.66 4.78 2.84
C ASN A 125 8.97 5.37 2.29
N ASN A 126 8.99 5.79 1.04
CA ASN A 126 10.16 6.42 0.41
C ASN A 126 10.26 7.92 0.71
N MET A 127 9.26 8.51 1.35
CA MET A 127 9.31 9.90 1.78
C MET A 127 10.14 10.06 3.05
N GLU A 128 10.64 11.28 3.27
CA GLU A 128 11.29 11.65 4.52
C GLU A 128 10.30 11.56 5.70
N ALA A 129 10.78 11.12 6.85
CA ALA A 129 9.95 10.93 8.06
C ALA A 129 9.17 12.19 8.48
N LYS A 130 9.72 13.38 8.16
CA LYS A 130 9.07 14.67 8.46
C LYS A 130 7.71 14.85 7.76
N TYR A 131 7.48 14.18 6.62
CA TYR A 131 6.20 14.21 5.91
C TYR A 131 5.21 13.15 6.44
N LEU A 132 5.72 11.98 6.85
CA LEU A 132 4.89 10.86 7.29
C LEU A 132 4.02 11.20 8.51
N LYS A 133 4.53 12.04 9.42
CA LYS A 133 3.77 12.51 10.61
C LYS A 133 2.45 13.20 10.26
N TYR A 134 2.33 13.79 9.06
CA TYR A 134 1.10 14.43 8.62
C TYR A 134 0.08 13.44 8.07
N LEU A 135 0.55 12.31 7.52
CA LEU A 135 -0.28 11.25 6.94
C LEU A 135 -0.86 10.31 8.01
N GLU A 136 -0.14 10.09 9.12
CA GLU A 136 -0.54 9.15 10.17
C GLU A 136 -1.98 9.35 10.69
N PRO A 137 -2.49 10.59 10.86
CA PRO A 137 -3.87 10.79 11.31
C PRO A 137 -4.94 10.60 10.24
N TYR A 138 -4.56 10.34 8.97
CA TYR A 138 -5.51 10.21 7.86
C TYR A 138 -5.91 8.76 7.62
N ASP A 139 -7.20 8.55 7.28
CA ASP A 139 -7.69 7.30 6.70
C ASP A 139 -7.54 7.38 5.17
N ILE A 140 -6.61 6.58 4.64
CA ILE A 140 -6.24 6.59 3.22
C ILE A 140 -7.03 5.52 2.49
N CYS A 141 -7.82 5.92 1.50
CA CYS A 141 -8.59 5.02 0.64
C CYS A 141 -8.01 5.01 -0.78
N VAL A 142 -7.50 3.87 -1.21
CA VAL A 142 -7.19 3.63 -2.63
C VAL A 142 -8.48 3.18 -3.31
N CYS A 143 -8.93 3.89 -4.36
CA CYS A 143 -10.27 3.75 -4.92
C CYS A 143 -10.27 3.91 -6.45
N ASP A 144 -11.34 3.48 -7.09
CA ASP A 144 -11.48 3.63 -8.54
C ASP A 144 -11.77 5.08 -8.94
N ASN A 145 -12.52 5.81 -8.09
CA ASN A 145 -12.85 7.22 -8.28
C ASN A 145 -12.95 7.94 -6.92
N PRO A 146 -12.00 8.83 -6.58
CA PRO A 146 -11.96 9.55 -5.32
C PRO A 146 -13.27 10.28 -4.97
N ARG A 147 -13.87 10.97 -5.93
CA ARG A 147 -15.10 11.73 -5.69
C ARG A 147 -16.29 10.83 -5.38
N GLN A 148 -16.45 9.75 -6.15
CA GLN A 148 -17.50 8.77 -5.91
C GLN A 148 -17.34 8.09 -4.54
N SER A 149 -16.11 7.74 -4.19
CA SER A 149 -15.82 7.08 -2.90
C SER A 149 -16.02 8.01 -1.71
N TYR A 150 -15.85 9.32 -1.92
CA TYR A 150 -16.07 10.33 -0.89
C TYR A 150 -17.56 10.62 -0.64
N ASP A 151 -18.33 11.00 -1.67
CA ASP A 151 -19.70 11.50 -1.51
C ASP A 151 -20.75 10.82 -2.41
N GLY A 152 -20.35 9.78 -3.15
CA GLY A 152 -21.23 9.05 -4.07
C GLY A 152 -21.50 9.77 -5.38
N THR A 153 -20.89 10.92 -5.63
CA THR A 153 -21.12 11.69 -6.86
C THR A 153 -20.40 11.06 -8.04
N LEU A 154 -21.15 10.58 -9.01
CA LEU A 154 -20.64 10.19 -10.32
C LEU A 154 -20.71 11.40 -11.25
N SER A 155 -19.56 11.99 -11.55
CA SER A 155 -19.43 12.97 -12.61
C SER A 155 -18.42 12.45 -13.63
N GLU A 156 -18.90 12.16 -14.84
CA GLU A 156 -18.04 11.74 -15.95
C GLU A 156 -16.98 12.79 -16.32
N ASN A 157 -17.21 14.05 -15.91
CA ASN A 157 -16.35 15.19 -16.24
C ASN A 157 -15.37 15.59 -15.11
N THR A 158 -15.41 14.94 -13.97
CA THR A 158 -14.52 15.24 -12.83
C THR A 158 -13.82 13.98 -12.34
N ILE A 159 -12.95 13.43 -13.19
CA ILE A 159 -12.02 12.40 -12.74
C ILE A 159 -10.87 13.15 -12.09
N THR A 160 -10.73 12.98 -10.77
CA THR A 160 -9.56 13.45 -10.02
C THR A 160 -8.69 12.27 -9.63
N ASP A 161 -7.38 12.46 -9.59
CA ASP A 161 -6.44 11.40 -9.17
C ASP A 161 -6.26 11.36 -7.65
N GLY A 162 -6.62 12.43 -6.94
CA GLY A 162 -6.64 12.51 -5.49
C GLY A 162 -7.76 13.39 -4.96
N LEU A 163 -8.07 13.25 -3.68
CA LEU A 163 -8.98 14.12 -2.94
C LEU A 163 -8.64 14.06 -1.44
N THR A 164 -8.29 15.20 -0.90
CA THR A 164 -8.09 15.36 0.55
C THR A 164 -9.31 16.03 1.17
N HIS A 165 -9.82 15.44 2.24
CA HIS A 165 -10.92 15.98 3.05
C HIS A 165 -10.52 16.13 4.51
N LEU A 166 -10.79 17.31 5.06
CA LEU A 166 -10.69 17.59 6.48
C LEU A 166 -11.95 18.30 6.95
N SER A 167 -12.63 17.72 7.92
CA SER A 167 -13.73 18.38 8.60
C SER A 167 -13.56 18.29 10.13
N LYS A 168 -14.06 19.32 10.81
CA LYS A 168 -14.07 19.38 12.26
C LYS A 168 -15.42 19.90 12.74
N GLY A 169 -16.12 19.12 13.54
CA GLY A 169 -17.41 19.50 14.09
C GLY A 169 -17.85 18.53 15.19
N ASN A 170 -18.63 19.04 16.17
CA ASN A 170 -19.21 18.22 17.25
C ASN A 170 -18.22 17.33 18.01
N GLY A 171 -16.96 17.75 18.14
CA GLY A 171 -15.91 16.97 18.80
C GLY A 171 -15.29 15.86 17.92
N VAL A 172 -15.69 15.75 16.66
CA VAL A 172 -15.13 14.81 15.69
C VAL A 172 -14.23 15.58 14.71
N CYS A 173 -13.07 15.01 14.40
CA CYS A 173 -12.19 15.48 13.34
C CYS A 173 -12.04 14.36 12.33
N GLU A 174 -12.60 14.53 11.15
CA GLU A 174 -12.52 13.57 10.06
C GLU A 174 -11.39 13.98 9.12
N ARG A 175 -10.49 13.03 8.85
CA ARG A 175 -9.32 13.19 7.98
C ARG A 175 -9.30 12.05 6.97
N LEU A 176 -9.65 12.35 5.74
CA LEU A 176 -9.77 11.37 4.68
C LEU A 176 -8.86 11.76 3.51
N LEU A 177 -8.19 10.78 2.96
CA LEU A 177 -7.41 10.90 1.73
C LEU A 177 -7.86 9.81 0.76
N PHE A 178 -8.35 10.19 -0.40
CA PHE A 178 -8.72 9.28 -1.48
C PHE A 178 -7.69 9.40 -2.60
N LEU A 179 -7.22 8.25 -3.09
CA LEU A 179 -6.23 8.16 -4.16
C LEU A 179 -6.74 7.22 -5.26
N ARG A 180 -6.72 7.67 -6.50
CA ARG A 180 -7.19 6.87 -7.62
C ARG A 180 -6.23 5.73 -7.94
N ALA A 181 -6.77 4.52 -8.09
CA ALA A 181 -6.05 3.28 -8.32
C ALA A 181 -5.49 3.15 -9.75
N ASN A 182 -4.56 4.03 -10.11
CA ASN A 182 -3.78 3.87 -11.34
C ASN A 182 -2.35 4.43 -11.12
N LYS A 183 -1.35 3.83 -11.76
CA LYS A 183 0.06 4.18 -11.50
C LYS A 183 0.41 5.62 -11.87
N GLU A 184 -0.15 6.11 -12.97
CA GLU A 184 0.13 7.46 -13.46
C GLU A 184 -0.44 8.51 -12.51
N GLY A 185 -1.75 8.43 -12.20
CA GLY A 185 -2.41 9.32 -11.25
C GLY A 185 -1.80 9.24 -9.85
N LEU A 186 -1.50 8.04 -9.33
CA LEU A 186 -0.87 7.88 -8.02
C LEU A 186 0.49 8.58 -7.93
N SER A 187 1.32 8.51 -8.98
CA SER A 187 2.63 9.15 -8.99
C SER A 187 2.54 10.68 -8.87
N GLN A 188 1.43 11.26 -9.27
CA GLN A 188 1.13 12.68 -9.18
C GLN A 188 0.37 13.03 -7.90
N ALA A 189 -0.72 12.34 -7.62
CA ALA A 189 -1.62 12.64 -6.53
C ALA A 189 -0.97 12.53 -5.13
N VAL A 190 -0.08 11.56 -4.92
CA VAL A 190 0.54 11.33 -3.61
C VAL A 190 1.24 12.58 -3.04
N TYR A 191 1.98 13.31 -3.86
CA TYR A 191 2.64 14.56 -3.43
C TYR A 191 1.70 15.76 -3.49
N HIS A 192 0.81 15.80 -4.47
CA HIS A 192 -0.20 16.86 -4.60
C HIS A 192 -1.09 16.91 -3.35
N GLU A 193 -1.67 15.78 -2.97
CA GLU A 193 -2.54 15.69 -1.80
C GLU A 193 -1.79 15.87 -0.47
N LEU A 194 -0.52 15.49 -0.43
CA LEU A 194 0.30 15.67 0.77
C LEU A 194 0.41 17.14 1.19
N VAL A 195 0.54 18.08 0.25
CA VAL A 195 0.63 19.50 0.65
C VAL A 195 -0.69 20.04 1.15
N HIS A 196 -1.83 19.58 0.62
CA HIS A 196 -3.14 19.91 1.21
C HIS A 196 -3.23 19.42 2.66
N ILE A 197 -2.76 18.20 2.92
CA ILE A 197 -2.69 17.65 4.29
C ILE A 197 -1.79 18.51 5.19
N ILE A 198 -0.64 18.97 4.69
CA ILE A 198 0.28 19.84 5.44
C ILE A 198 -0.38 21.20 5.73
N GLU A 199 -1.00 21.82 4.74
CA GLU A 199 -1.74 23.08 4.93
C GLU A 199 -2.89 22.94 5.94
N PHE A 200 -3.64 21.84 5.86
CA PHE A 200 -4.77 21.59 6.76
C PHE A 200 -4.35 21.19 8.18
N ASN A 201 -3.08 20.82 8.38
CA ASN A 201 -2.61 20.41 9.71
C ASN A 201 -2.70 21.55 10.74
N ASP A 202 -2.50 22.80 10.34
CA ASP A 202 -2.74 23.97 11.17
C ASP A 202 -4.18 24.49 11.01
N PHE A 203 -5.13 23.68 11.45
CA PHE A 203 -6.57 23.95 11.35
C PHE A 203 -7.03 25.18 12.15
N ASN A 204 -6.17 25.74 12.99
CA ASN A 204 -6.46 26.96 13.75
C ASN A 204 -5.84 28.21 13.10
N SER A 205 -5.14 28.04 12.00
CA SER A 205 -4.63 29.17 11.21
C SER A 205 -5.76 29.79 10.39
N ASP A 206 -5.88 31.12 10.43
CA ASP A 206 -6.80 31.89 9.60
C ASP A 206 -6.28 32.05 8.17
N SER A 207 -5.08 31.51 7.85
CA SER A 207 -4.44 31.63 6.54
C SER A 207 -3.65 30.37 6.21
N PHE A 208 -3.71 29.94 4.95
CA PHE A 208 -2.91 28.86 4.41
C PHE A 208 -1.57 29.39 3.86
N MET A 209 -0.59 28.49 3.70
CA MET A 209 0.67 28.81 3.06
C MET A 209 0.47 29.30 1.61
N SER A 210 -0.52 28.72 0.93
CA SER A 210 -0.96 29.12 -0.41
C SER A 210 -1.56 30.53 -0.47
N ASP A 211 -1.95 31.14 0.67
CA ASP A 211 -2.43 32.53 0.75
C ASP A 211 -1.31 33.56 0.85
N SER A 212 -0.05 33.13 0.97
CA SER A 212 1.07 34.06 1.05
C SER A 212 1.22 34.90 -0.23
N GLN A 213 1.59 36.18 -0.07
CA GLN A 213 1.72 37.07 -1.21
C GLN A 213 2.71 36.54 -2.26
N THR A 214 3.79 35.90 -1.82
CA THR A 214 4.75 35.23 -2.72
C THR A 214 4.10 34.16 -3.61
N VAL A 215 3.19 33.35 -3.07
CA VAL A 215 2.48 32.33 -3.87
C VAL A 215 1.50 33.01 -4.84
N VAL A 216 0.79 34.05 -4.39
CA VAL A 216 -0.13 34.82 -5.25
C VAL A 216 0.62 35.44 -6.44
N ASP A 217 1.71 36.16 -6.17
CA ASP A 217 2.49 36.81 -7.19
C ASP A 217 3.13 35.82 -8.17
N SER A 218 3.63 34.70 -7.66
CA SER A 218 4.21 33.64 -8.50
C SER A 218 3.14 32.93 -9.35
N MET A 219 1.94 32.73 -8.82
CA MET A 219 0.83 32.17 -9.60
C MET A 219 0.49 33.04 -10.80
N GLU A 220 0.38 34.34 -10.61
CA GLU A 220 0.11 35.28 -11.70
C GLU A 220 1.23 35.32 -12.76
N ALA A 221 2.49 35.26 -12.32
CA ALA A 221 3.63 35.40 -13.21
C ALA A 221 4.08 34.10 -13.88
N GLU A 222 4.01 32.96 -13.18
CA GLU A 222 4.71 31.71 -13.55
C GLU A 222 3.76 30.57 -13.94
N MET A 223 2.49 30.56 -13.48
CA MET A 223 1.55 29.49 -13.78
C MET A 223 1.36 29.22 -15.28
N PRO A 224 1.27 30.24 -16.18
CA PRO A 224 1.12 29.97 -17.62
C PRO A 224 2.25 29.12 -18.19
N ALA A 225 3.50 29.39 -17.80
CA ALA A 225 4.67 28.65 -18.26
C ALA A 225 4.69 27.22 -17.70
N LEU A 226 4.27 27.02 -16.43
CA LEU A 226 4.13 25.70 -15.83
C LEU A 226 3.07 24.87 -16.53
N LYS A 227 1.91 25.45 -16.82
CA LYS A 227 0.83 24.78 -17.57
C LYS A 227 1.29 24.33 -18.94
N GLU A 228 1.98 25.17 -19.68
CA GLU A 228 2.51 24.85 -21.00
C GLU A 228 3.53 23.70 -20.93
N LYS A 229 4.53 23.80 -20.05
CA LYS A 229 5.62 22.82 -19.94
C LYS A 229 5.14 21.46 -19.44
N TYR A 230 4.27 21.42 -18.44
CA TYR A 230 3.85 20.18 -17.76
C TYR A 230 2.45 19.71 -18.13
N HIS A 231 1.78 20.39 -19.06
CA HIS A 231 0.40 20.09 -19.50
C HIS A 231 -0.60 20.01 -18.33
N ILE A 232 -0.44 20.91 -17.34
CA ILE A 232 -1.29 20.93 -16.16
C ILE A 232 -2.68 21.40 -16.54
N SER A 233 -3.72 20.67 -16.10
CA SER A 233 -5.12 21.00 -16.38
C SER A 233 -5.56 22.30 -15.76
N ASP A 234 -6.60 22.92 -16.32
CA ASP A 234 -7.20 24.12 -15.73
C ASP A 234 -7.77 23.86 -14.33
N GLN A 235 -8.25 22.64 -14.07
CA GLN A 235 -8.75 22.25 -12.77
C GLN A 235 -7.65 22.31 -11.71
N ASN A 236 -6.47 21.76 -11.99
CA ASN A 236 -5.32 21.71 -11.08
C ASN A 236 -4.59 23.05 -10.94
N THR A 237 -5.11 24.12 -11.51
CA THR A 237 -4.59 25.49 -11.38
C THR A 237 -5.72 26.50 -11.17
N SER A 238 -6.92 26.03 -10.85
CA SER A 238 -8.12 26.87 -10.70
C SER A 238 -8.08 27.77 -9.47
N THR A 239 -7.32 27.37 -8.46
CA THR A 239 -7.16 28.12 -7.21
C THR A 239 -5.68 28.22 -6.83
N ARG A 240 -5.35 29.12 -5.89
CA ARG A 240 -3.98 29.22 -5.33
C ARG A 240 -3.55 27.93 -4.65
N MET A 241 -4.46 27.26 -3.97
CA MET A 241 -4.20 26.00 -3.28
C MET A 241 -3.81 24.90 -4.27
N GLU A 242 -4.53 24.79 -5.39
CA GLU A 242 -4.22 23.82 -6.45
C GLU A 242 -2.89 24.15 -7.16
N TYR A 243 -2.63 25.43 -7.47
CA TYR A 243 -1.34 25.86 -8.00
C TYR A 243 -0.19 25.52 -7.05
N PHE A 244 -0.39 25.77 -5.77
CA PHE A 244 0.57 25.45 -4.71
C PHE A 244 0.84 23.94 -4.62
N ALA A 245 -0.21 23.12 -4.73
CA ALA A 245 -0.09 21.67 -4.72
C ALA A 245 0.66 21.13 -5.95
N GLU A 246 0.41 21.70 -7.12
CA GLU A 246 1.16 21.35 -8.33
C GLU A 246 2.65 21.74 -8.22
N ALA A 247 2.95 22.93 -7.72
CA ALA A 247 4.33 23.36 -7.49
C ALA A 247 5.03 22.44 -6.46
N PHE A 248 4.35 22.08 -5.39
CA PHE A 248 4.88 21.15 -4.40
C PHE A 248 5.18 19.77 -5.02
N ARG A 249 4.25 19.21 -5.78
CA ARG A 249 4.45 17.96 -6.52
C ARG A 249 5.66 18.02 -7.44
N LEU A 250 5.76 19.08 -8.26
CA LEU A 250 6.87 19.30 -9.18
C LEU A 250 8.21 19.46 -8.45
N SER A 251 8.21 20.02 -7.25
CA SER A 251 9.42 20.15 -6.44
C SER A 251 10.04 18.82 -6.01
N PHE A 252 9.31 17.68 -6.18
CA PHE A 252 9.81 16.32 -5.98
C PHE A 252 10.04 15.60 -7.31
N SER A 253 9.14 15.75 -8.28
CA SER A 253 9.20 15.00 -9.53
C SER A 253 10.18 15.58 -10.56
N ASP A 254 10.33 16.91 -10.60
CA ASP A 254 11.24 17.63 -11.50
C ASP A 254 11.68 18.98 -10.89
N PRO A 255 12.51 18.96 -9.82
CA PRO A 255 12.91 20.16 -9.12
C PRO A 255 13.72 21.13 -9.99
N ASP A 256 14.54 20.63 -10.92
CA ASP A 256 15.32 21.47 -11.81
C ASP A 256 14.44 22.14 -12.86
N GLY A 257 13.52 21.39 -13.45
CA GLY A 257 12.54 21.92 -14.38
C GLY A 257 11.59 22.94 -13.75
N LEU A 258 11.20 22.72 -12.49
CA LEU A 258 10.42 23.71 -11.73
C LEU A 258 11.24 25.02 -11.51
N ARG A 259 12.50 24.89 -11.10
CA ARG A 259 13.38 26.06 -10.87
C ARG A 259 13.63 26.85 -12.15
N GLU A 260 13.78 26.17 -13.28
CA GLU A 260 13.95 26.81 -14.59
C GLU A 260 12.71 27.59 -15.04
N THR A 261 11.52 27.00 -14.82
CA THR A 261 10.25 27.51 -15.37
C THR A 261 9.55 28.47 -14.44
N ALA A 262 9.65 28.26 -13.13
CA ALA A 262 8.95 29.02 -12.09
C ALA A 262 9.87 29.22 -10.86
N PRO A 263 10.89 30.06 -10.98
CA PRO A 263 11.94 30.22 -9.97
C PRO A 263 11.43 30.75 -8.62
N HIS A 264 10.40 31.63 -8.61
CA HIS A 264 9.89 32.21 -7.36
C HIS A 264 9.17 31.13 -6.53
N ILE A 265 8.25 30.37 -7.14
CA ILE A 265 7.57 29.30 -6.41
C ILE A 265 8.53 28.16 -6.07
N ALA A 266 9.52 27.86 -6.91
CA ALA A 266 10.55 26.87 -6.61
C ALA A 266 11.33 27.22 -5.35
N SER A 267 11.78 28.47 -5.23
CA SER A 267 12.47 28.99 -4.05
C SER A 267 11.57 28.92 -2.79
N TYR A 268 10.29 29.25 -2.94
CA TYR A 268 9.33 29.12 -1.84
C TYR A 268 9.21 27.67 -1.37
N MET A 269 9.07 26.70 -2.30
CA MET A 269 8.98 25.27 -1.99
C MET A 269 10.23 24.74 -1.28
N GLU A 270 11.42 25.16 -1.70
CA GLU A 270 12.68 24.78 -1.06
C GLU A 270 12.72 25.27 0.40
N ASN A 271 12.38 26.54 0.64
CA ASN A 271 12.33 27.12 1.97
C ASN A 271 11.28 26.43 2.87
N MET A 272 10.09 26.19 2.35
CA MET A 272 9.01 25.50 3.08
C MET A 272 9.44 24.08 3.46
N LYS A 273 9.98 23.31 2.51
CA LYS A 273 10.45 21.94 2.78
C LYS A 273 11.60 21.89 3.81
N ALA A 274 12.37 22.94 3.94
CA ALA A 274 13.42 23.04 4.95
C ALA A 274 12.87 23.35 6.35
N GLN A 275 11.65 23.92 6.47
CA GLN A 275 11.01 24.30 7.72
C GLN A 275 10.07 23.22 8.27
N ILE A 276 9.55 22.33 7.43
CA ILE A 276 8.75 21.15 7.80
C ILE A 276 9.67 20.10 8.44
#